data_d3787b9551f7e1efdf8550513174a81f
#
_entry.id   d3787b9551f7e1efdf8550513174a81f
#
_cell.length_a   1.000
_cell.length_b   1.000
_cell.length_c   1.000
_cell.angle_alpha   90.00
_cell.angle_beta   90.00
_cell.angle_gamma   90.00
#
_symmetry.space_group_name_H-M   'P 1'
#
loop_
_entity.id
_entity.type
_entity.pdbx_description
1 polymer ?
#
loop_
_entity_poly.entity_id
_entity_poly.type
_entity_poly.pdbx_seq_one_letter_code
_entity_poly.pdbx_strand_id
1 'polypeptide(L)'
;MAKLFRAFFFKLSKDLTFRITMIIGLALAVALSLIYFGIDVLSSAGEEGGIQHNMCTGQSMFFNSISPAQNFGIAIPVNLITFTVLEFTQGTIRNKIITGNSKTKIYFALFLSGLIFTMSLLIAYVGLCVGLGSIFGGFDINGTIIGSTSLGGQIDAQYFVRMLVVTLLVYLSITAFTIFFATLFRNIGPCIPVVIVVVMMCYFAGMIASLMKDTEGMEIFVNIMKYINPMYGLNDASILDSLKGTLAMSDSTFIASIINNCVYTTVFLIGGWLIFRKRDVK
;
A
#
# COMPACT_ATOMS: atom_id res chain seq x y z
N MET A 1 -3.71 -0.77 27.81
CA MET A 1 -3.38 -0.73 26.37
C MET A 1 -2.37 -1.83 26.00
N ALA A 2 -1.18 -1.87 26.59
CA ALA A 2 -0.12 -2.83 26.19
C ALA A 2 -0.55 -4.31 26.26
N LYS A 3 -1.26 -4.74 27.31
CA LYS A 3 -1.75 -6.13 27.43
C LYS A 3 -2.74 -6.50 26.32
N LEU A 4 -3.67 -5.60 26.00
CA LEU A 4 -4.65 -5.80 24.91
C LEU A 4 -3.96 -5.87 23.54
N PHE A 5 -3.05 -4.95 23.28
CA PHE A 5 -2.25 -4.93 22.06
C PHE A 5 -1.45 -6.23 21.91
N ARG A 6 -0.76 -6.67 22.95
CA ARG A 6 -0.01 -7.94 22.94
C ARG A 6 -0.92 -9.14 22.65
N ALA A 7 -2.14 -9.15 23.19
CA ALA A 7 -3.10 -10.23 22.93
C ALA A 7 -3.59 -10.25 21.47
N PHE A 8 -3.90 -9.08 20.88
CA PHE A 8 -4.26 -8.98 19.46
C PHE A 8 -3.09 -9.36 18.55
N PHE A 9 -1.90 -8.86 18.84
CA PHE A 9 -0.71 -9.16 18.04
C PHE A 9 -0.36 -10.65 18.11
N PHE A 10 -0.41 -11.26 19.29
CA PHE A 10 -0.18 -12.70 19.44
C PHE A 10 -1.21 -13.52 18.65
N LYS A 11 -2.51 -13.16 18.74
CA LYS A 11 -3.56 -13.81 17.95
C LYS A 11 -3.30 -13.67 16.46
N LEU A 12 -2.99 -12.47 16.00
CA LEU A 12 -2.69 -12.18 14.59
C LEU A 12 -1.50 -13.00 14.09
N SER A 13 -0.40 -13.07 14.84
CA SER A 13 0.79 -13.84 14.46
C SER A 13 0.57 -15.36 14.41
N LYS A 14 -0.46 -15.86 15.11
CA LYS A 14 -0.87 -17.27 15.09
C LYS A 14 -1.98 -17.56 14.08
N ASP A 15 -2.61 -16.52 13.53
CA ASP A 15 -3.68 -16.67 12.55
C ASP A 15 -3.13 -17.33 11.27
N LEU A 16 -3.82 -18.39 10.84
CA LEU A 16 -3.47 -19.12 9.63
C LEU A 16 -3.56 -18.21 8.40
N THR A 17 -4.58 -17.35 8.34
CA THR A 17 -4.79 -16.40 7.24
C THR A 17 -3.59 -15.46 7.10
N PHE A 18 -3.08 -14.93 8.21
CA PHE A 18 -1.89 -14.09 8.21
C PHE A 18 -0.66 -14.83 7.64
N ARG A 19 -0.40 -16.05 8.13
CA ARG A 19 0.75 -16.83 7.69
C ARG A 19 0.68 -17.19 6.23
N ILE A 20 -0.50 -17.63 5.75
CA ILE A 20 -0.72 -17.97 4.34
C ILE A 20 -0.49 -16.72 3.48
N THR A 21 -1.02 -15.56 3.87
CA THR A 21 -0.84 -14.31 3.11
C THR A 21 0.62 -13.89 3.07
N MET A 22 1.37 -14.02 4.18
CA MET A 22 2.80 -13.76 4.20
C MET A 22 3.55 -14.67 3.24
N ILE A 23 3.28 -15.99 3.27
CA ILE A 23 3.94 -16.96 2.39
C ILE A 23 3.61 -16.68 0.92
N ILE A 24 2.33 -16.44 0.60
CA ILE A 24 1.91 -16.11 -0.77
C ILE A 24 2.57 -14.80 -1.23
N GLY A 25 2.60 -13.81 -0.36
CA GLY A 25 3.22 -12.52 -0.69
C GLY A 25 4.71 -12.64 -0.96
N LEU A 26 5.44 -13.36 -0.13
CA LEU A 26 6.86 -13.59 -0.35
C LEU A 26 7.12 -14.44 -1.62
N ALA A 27 6.27 -15.44 -1.88
CA ALA A 27 6.34 -16.23 -3.11
C ALA A 27 6.07 -15.38 -4.37
N LEU A 28 5.08 -14.46 -4.31
CA LEU A 28 4.82 -13.51 -5.39
C LEU A 28 5.99 -12.53 -5.58
N ALA A 29 6.61 -12.04 -4.51
CA ALA A 29 7.78 -11.18 -4.62
C ALA A 29 8.93 -11.88 -5.37
N VAL A 30 9.21 -13.14 -5.03
CA VAL A 30 10.22 -13.95 -5.72
C VAL A 30 9.82 -14.17 -7.18
N ALA A 31 8.57 -14.55 -7.45
CA ALA A 31 8.09 -14.81 -8.81
C ALA A 31 8.19 -13.56 -9.69
N LEU A 32 7.76 -12.39 -9.19
CA LEU A 32 7.87 -11.14 -9.91
C LEU A 32 9.32 -10.76 -10.19
N SER A 33 10.21 -10.89 -9.19
CA SER A 33 11.65 -10.62 -9.38
C SER A 33 12.27 -11.51 -10.44
N LEU A 34 11.89 -12.79 -10.49
CA LEU A 34 12.37 -13.74 -11.52
C LEU A 34 11.79 -13.41 -12.90
N ILE A 35 10.52 -12.97 -12.99
CA ILE A 35 9.91 -12.56 -14.26
C ILE A 35 10.64 -11.35 -14.82
N TYR A 36 10.89 -10.31 -14.02
CA TYR A 36 11.61 -9.12 -14.46
C TYR A 36 13.05 -9.44 -14.87
N PHE A 37 13.72 -10.30 -14.11
CA PHE A 37 15.05 -10.81 -14.49
C PHE A 37 15.01 -11.57 -15.83
N GLY A 38 14.01 -12.44 -16.04
CA GLY A 38 13.84 -13.16 -17.30
C GLY A 38 13.58 -12.22 -18.48
N ILE A 39 12.82 -11.13 -18.29
CA ILE A 39 12.59 -10.10 -19.33
C ILE A 39 13.91 -9.39 -19.66
N ASP A 40 14.72 -9.02 -18.67
CA ASP A 40 16.01 -8.39 -18.88
C ASP A 40 16.97 -9.28 -19.68
N VAL A 41 17.03 -10.58 -19.34
CA VAL A 41 17.84 -11.57 -20.08
C VAL A 41 17.37 -11.72 -21.51
N LEU A 42 16.06 -11.80 -21.75
CA LEU A 42 15.50 -11.96 -23.10
C LEU A 42 15.69 -10.69 -23.95
N SER A 43 15.57 -9.51 -23.36
CA SER A 43 15.77 -8.24 -24.08
C SER A 43 17.23 -8.02 -24.47
N SER A 44 18.16 -8.54 -23.67
CA SER A 44 19.61 -8.44 -23.92
C SER A 44 20.17 -9.52 -24.85
N ALA A 45 19.39 -10.54 -25.18
CA ALA A 45 19.85 -11.69 -25.98
C ALA A 45 20.22 -11.38 -27.45
N GLY A 46 20.01 -10.14 -27.91
CA GLY A 46 20.37 -9.66 -29.24
C GLY A 46 21.48 -8.60 -29.27
N GLU A 47 22.01 -8.18 -28.13
CA GLU A 47 23.00 -7.10 -28.07
C GLU A 47 24.40 -7.64 -27.70
N GLU A 48 25.44 -7.23 -28.45
CA GLU A 48 26.84 -7.66 -28.24
C GLU A 48 27.48 -7.12 -26.94
N GLY A 49 26.71 -6.48 -26.04
CA GLY A 49 27.21 -5.78 -24.85
C GLY A 49 27.01 -6.47 -23.50
N GLY A 50 26.47 -7.68 -23.46
CA GLY A 50 26.12 -8.36 -22.18
C GLY A 50 24.72 -8.01 -21.67
N ILE A 51 24.29 -8.68 -20.59
CA ILE A 51 22.96 -8.51 -20.01
C ILE A 51 22.84 -7.12 -19.40
N GLN A 52 21.96 -6.27 -19.96
CA GLN A 52 21.60 -4.99 -19.36
C GLN A 52 20.42 -5.19 -18.41
N HIS A 53 20.67 -5.14 -17.12
CA HIS A 53 19.65 -5.24 -16.08
C HIS A 53 18.90 -3.89 -15.94
N ASN A 54 17.87 -3.69 -16.73
CA ASN A 54 17.14 -2.44 -16.79
C ASN A 54 15.87 -2.49 -15.91
N MET A 55 15.15 -3.61 -15.90
CA MET A 55 13.91 -3.77 -15.15
C MET A 55 14.10 -4.41 -13.77
N CYS A 56 15.10 -5.26 -13.62
CA CYS A 56 15.39 -6.00 -12.39
C CYS A 56 16.47 -5.34 -11.53
N THR A 57 16.48 -3.99 -11.46
CA THR A 57 17.32 -3.25 -10.52
C THR A 57 16.61 -3.06 -9.19
N GLY A 58 17.34 -2.88 -8.10
CA GLY A 58 16.75 -2.68 -6.78
C GLY A 58 15.79 -1.48 -6.71
N GLN A 59 16.12 -0.35 -7.37
CA GLN A 59 15.24 0.80 -7.43
C GLN A 59 14.00 0.56 -8.31
N SER A 60 14.12 -0.07 -9.48
CA SER A 60 12.96 -0.42 -10.32
C SER A 60 12.00 -1.34 -9.55
N MET A 61 12.54 -2.33 -8.85
CA MET A 61 11.79 -3.23 -8.00
C MET A 61 11.11 -2.52 -6.83
N PHE A 62 11.75 -1.50 -6.24
CA PHE A 62 11.11 -0.67 -5.23
C PHE A 62 9.84 0.00 -5.76
N PHE A 63 9.93 0.74 -6.88
CA PHE A 63 8.78 1.46 -7.43
C PHE A 63 7.67 0.54 -7.92
N ASN A 64 8.01 -0.60 -8.50
CA ASN A 64 7.03 -1.60 -8.90
C ASN A 64 6.34 -2.24 -7.69
N SER A 65 7.08 -2.50 -6.61
CA SER A 65 6.55 -3.20 -5.43
C SER A 65 5.67 -2.34 -4.52
N ILE A 66 5.81 -1.01 -4.54
CA ILE A 66 5.00 -0.12 -3.69
C ILE A 66 3.60 0.12 -4.24
N SER A 67 3.34 -0.16 -5.51
CA SER A 67 2.04 0.07 -6.16
C SER A 67 0.96 -0.85 -5.58
N PRO A 68 -0.18 -0.29 -5.10
CA PRO A 68 -1.28 -1.09 -4.59
C PRO A 68 -1.90 -2.05 -5.60
N ALA A 69 -1.81 -1.76 -6.89
CA ALA A 69 -2.35 -2.62 -7.94
C ALA A 69 -1.48 -3.85 -8.19
N GLN A 70 -0.18 -3.74 -8.01
CA GLN A 70 0.76 -4.81 -8.31
C GLN A 70 1.06 -5.71 -7.13
N ASN A 71 0.73 -5.27 -5.90
CA ASN A 71 1.07 -6.04 -4.71
C ASN A 71 -0.14 -6.31 -3.79
N PHE A 72 -0.12 -5.78 -2.59
CA PHE A 72 -1.06 -6.12 -1.53
C PHE A 72 -2.26 -5.18 -1.40
N GLY A 73 -2.50 -4.29 -2.37
CA GLY A 73 -3.65 -3.39 -2.34
C GLY A 73 -4.99 -4.12 -2.21
N ILE A 74 -5.06 -5.38 -2.63
CA ILE A 74 -6.22 -6.27 -2.42
C ILE A 74 -6.02 -7.17 -1.21
N ALA A 75 -4.85 -7.79 -1.06
CA ALA A 75 -4.61 -8.78 -0.02
C ALA A 75 -4.66 -8.19 1.40
N ILE A 76 -4.12 -6.97 1.59
CA ILE A 76 -4.14 -6.29 2.89
C ILE A 76 -5.58 -6.02 3.36
N PRO A 77 -6.47 -5.36 2.58
CA PRO A 77 -7.86 -5.17 2.96
C PRO A 77 -8.59 -6.49 3.26
N VAL A 78 -8.46 -7.50 2.42
CA VAL A 78 -9.13 -8.80 2.62
C VAL A 78 -8.75 -9.42 3.96
N ASN A 79 -7.47 -9.45 4.28
CA ASN A 79 -7.00 -10.02 5.54
C ASN A 79 -7.42 -9.20 6.76
N LEU A 80 -7.30 -7.87 6.68
CA LEU A 80 -7.72 -6.99 7.78
C LEU A 80 -9.23 -7.07 8.04
N ILE A 81 -10.05 -7.15 6.98
CA ILE A 81 -11.50 -7.34 7.10
C ILE A 81 -11.78 -8.67 7.77
N THR A 82 -11.19 -9.75 7.25
CA THR A 82 -11.38 -11.10 7.80
C THR A 82 -11.00 -11.13 9.28
N PHE A 83 -9.81 -10.65 9.62
CA PHE A 83 -9.36 -10.58 11.01
C PHE A 83 -10.30 -9.74 11.89
N THR A 84 -10.66 -8.54 11.44
CA THR A 84 -11.51 -7.63 12.23
C THR A 84 -12.91 -8.18 12.41
N VAL A 85 -13.53 -8.69 11.34
CA VAL A 85 -14.89 -9.24 11.40
C VAL A 85 -14.95 -10.51 12.23
N LEU A 86 -13.94 -11.38 12.15
CA LEU A 86 -13.84 -12.57 13.02
C LEU A 86 -13.77 -12.21 14.50
N GLU A 87 -13.10 -11.11 14.87
CA GLU A 87 -13.10 -10.60 16.26
C GLU A 87 -14.52 -10.24 16.75
N PHE A 88 -15.39 -9.76 15.86
CA PHE A 88 -16.80 -9.50 16.19
C PHE A 88 -17.63 -10.78 16.23
N THR A 89 -17.54 -11.64 15.22
CA THR A 89 -18.39 -12.84 15.07
C THR A 89 -18.07 -13.92 16.09
N GLN A 90 -16.82 -14.06 16.49
CA GLN A 90 -16.38 -15.01 17.53
C GLN A 90 -16.63 -14.52 18.97
N GLY A 91 -17.21 -13.32 19.14
CA GLY A 91 -17.49 -12.76 20.46
C GLY A 91 -16.24 -12.37 21.26
N THR A 92 -15.06 -12.38 20.65
CA THR A 92 -13.79 -12.04 21.35
C THR A 92 -13.79 -10.60 21.84
N ILE A 93 -14.38 -9.68 21.08
CA ILE A 93 -14.56 -8.28 21.50
C ILE A 93 -15.47 -8.19 22.71
N ARG A 94 -16.59 -8.96 22.73
CA ARG A 94 -17.50 -9.03 23.86
C ARG A 94 -16.78 -9.52 25.12
N ASN A 95 -16.00 -10.58 25.03
CA ASN A 95 -15.23 -11.09 26.16
C ASN A 95 -14.22 -10.08 26.68
N LYS A 96 -13.57 -9.30 25.79
CA LYS A 96 -12.65 -8.22 26.17
C LYS A 96 -13.36 -7.07 26.91
N ILE A 97 -14.62 -6.78 26.58
CA ILE A 97 -15.44 -5.78 27.29
C ILE A 97 -15.84 -6.31 28.67
N ILE A 98 -16.29 -7.57 28.77
CA ILE A 98 -16.66 -8.21 30.04
C ILE A 98 -15.48 -8.23 31.01
N THR A 99 -14.25 -8.40 30.52
CA THR A 99 -13.03 -8.33 31.35
C THR A 99 -12.63 -6.90 31.76
N GLY A 100 -13.52 -5.90 31.57
CA GLY A 100 -13.33 -4.53 32.06
C GLY A 100 -12.57 -3.58 31.13
N ASN A 101 -12.32 -3.98 29.89
CA ASN A 101 -11.65 -3.08 28.94
C ASN A 101 -12.65 -2.12 28.28
N SER A 102 -12.32 -0.83 28.20
CA SER A 102 -13.17 0.15 27.52
C SER A 102 -13.20 -0.08 26.00
N LYS A 103 -14.35 0.16 25.36
CA LYS A 103 -14.52 0.06 23.89
C LYS A 103 -13.44 0.84 23.14
N THR A 104 -13.10 2.05 23.61
CA THR A 104 -12.04 2.87 23.01
C THR A 104 -10.68 2.16 23.00
N LYS A 105 -10.28 1.57 24.12
CA LYS A 105 -8.99 0.85 24.22
C LYS A 105 -8.95 -0.36 23.29
N ILE A 106 -10.08 -1.06 23.13
CA ILE A 106 -10.19 -2.22 22.23
C ILE A 106 -10.06 -1.77 20.78
N TYR A 107 -10.76 -0.70 20.36
CA TYR A 107 -10.71 -0.20 18.99
C TYR A 107 -9.30 0.25 18.59
N PHE A 108 -8.63 1.06 19.41
CA PHE A 108 -7.28 1.50 19.10
C PHE A 108 -6.25 0.36 19.16
N ALA A 109 -6.44 -0.64 20.01
CA ALA A 109 -5.58 -1.81 20.01
C ALA A 109 -5.78 -2.66 18.75
N LEU A 110 -7.02 -2.78 18.26
CA LEU A 110 -7.34 -3.44 16.99
C LEU A 110 -6.70 -2.70 15.81
N PHE A 111 -6.85 -1.37 15.75
CA PHE A 111 -6.24 -0.55 14.72
C PHE A 111 -4.70 -0.68 14.72
N LEU A 112 -4.07 -0.58 15.88
CA LEU A 112 -2.61 -0.67 15.98
C LEU A 112 -2.09 -2.06 15.57
N SER A 113 -2.81 -3.14 15.91
CA SER A 113 -2.44 -4.49 15.47
C SER A 113 -2.60 -4.65 13.96
N GLY A 114 -3.67 -4.11 13.37
CA GLY A 114 -3.87 -4.06 11.91
C GLY A 114 -2.79 -3.25 11.20
N LEU A 115 -2.39 -2.12 11.77
CA LEU A 115 -1.30 -1.30 11.23
C LEU A 115 0.03 -2.06 11.21
N ILE A 116 0.39 -2.72 12.31
CA ILE A 116 1.64 -3.52 12.35
C ILE A 116 1.58 -4.66 11.34
N PHE A 117 0.42 -5.31 11.19
CA PHE A 117 0.20 -6.31 10.16
C PHE A 117 0.50 -5.75 8.76
N THR A 118 -0.13 -4.63 8.40
CA THR A 118 0.05 -3.98 7.09
C THR A 118 1.52 -3.59 6.86
N MET A 119 2.15 -2.96 7.84
CA MET A 119 3.55 -2.54 7.73
C MET A 119 4.52 -3.73 7.66
N SER A 120 4.27 -4.81 8.41
CA SER A 120 5.12 -6.01 8.34
C SER A 120 5.04 -6.69 6.97
N LEU A 121 3.86 -6.78 6.37
CA LEU A 121 3.67 -7.29 5.02
C LEU A 121 4.37 -6.41 3.98
N LEU A 122 4.14 -5.10 4.05
CA LEU A 122 4.74 -4.15 3.12
C LEU A 122 6.27 -4.21 3.17
N ILE A 123 6.85 -4.14 4.36
CA ILE A 123 8.30 -4.16 4.55
C ILE A 123 8.90 -5.50 4.08
N ALA A 124 8.26 -6.62 4.39
CA ALA A 124 8.73 -7.93 3.97
C ALA A 124 8.69 -8.09 2.44
N TYR A 125 7.61 -7.68 1.81
CA TYR A 125 7.43 -7.77 0.36
C TYR A 125 8.37 -6.83 -0.40
N VAL A 126 8.33 -5.54 -0.09
CA VAL A 126 9.17 -4.53 -0.74
C VAL A 126 10.64 -4.84 -0.48
N GLY A 127 10.99 -5.20 0.75
CA GLY A 127 12.37 -5.56 1.11
C GLY A 127 12.89 -6.75 0.34
N LEU A 128 12.05 -7.78 0.11
CA LEU A 128 12.44 -8.94 -0.71
C LEU A 128 12.58 -8.58 -2.19
N CYS A 129 11.63 -7.81 -2.76
CA CYS A 129 11.71 -7.34 -4.14
C CYS A 129 12.98 -6.50 -4.39
N VAL A 130 13.22 -5.52 -3.51
CA VAL A 130 14.41 -4.66 -3.58
C VAL A 130 15.69 -5.47 -3.37
N GLY A 131 15.70 -6.40 -2.41
CA GLY A 131 16.86 -7.26 -2.15
C GLY A 131 17.23 -8.13 -3.34
N LEU A 132 16.25 -8.80 -3.95
CA LEU A 132 16.48 -9.63 -5.15
C LEU A 132 16.86 -8.76 -6.35
N GLY A 133 16.18 -7.65 -6.58
CA GLY A 133 16.55 -6.71 -7.64
C GLY A 133 17.95 -6.16 -7.50
N SER A 134 18.38 -5.88 -6.26
CA SER A 134 19.74 -5.43 -5.97
C SER A 134 20.80 -6.51 -6.22
N ILE A 135 20.46 -7.78 -6.00
CA ILE A 135 21.36 -8.92 -6.28
C ILE A 135 21.50 -9.12 -7.79
N PHE A 136 20.44 -9.01 -8.55
CA PHE A 136 20.44 -9.26 -9.99
C PHE A 136 20.97 -8.07 -10.80
N GLY A 137 20.47 -6.86 -10.54
CA GLY A 137 20.74 -5.67 -11.35
C GLY A 137 21.45 -4.53 -10.62
N GLY A 138 21.86 -4.74 -9.35
CA GLY A 138 22.47 -3.69 -8.52
C GLY A 138 21.45 -2.70 -7.96
N PHE A 139 21.94 -1.82 -7.08
CA PHE A 139 21.14 -0.74 -6.47
C PHE A 139 21.93 0.55 -6.52
N ASP A 140 21.41 1.54 -7.23
CA ASP A 140 21.94 2.89 -7.26
C ASP A 140 20.81 3.89 -7.00
N ILE A 141 20.92 4.66 -5.93
CA ILE A 141 19.91 5.65 -5.53
C ILE A 141 19.73 6.76 -6.59
N ASN A 142 20.79 7.08 -7.32
CA ASN A 142 20.79 8.07 -8.42
C ASN A 142 20.75 7.42 -9.81
N GLY A 143 20.47 6.12 -9.86
CA GLY A 143 20.44 5.36 -11.10
C GLY A 143 19.21 5.64 -11.97
N THR A 144 19.23 5.12 -13.18
CA THR A 144 18.08 5.16 -14.10
C THR A 144 17.08 4.08 -13.74
N ILE A 145 15.79 4.45 -13.65
CA ILE A 145 14.70 3.47 -13.63
C ILE A 145 14.25 3.26 -15.06
N ILE A 146 14.30 2.02 -15.49
CA ILE A 146 13.63 1.59 -16.71
C ILE A 146 12.42 0.78 -16.23
N GLY A 147 11.24 1.39 -16.31
CA GLY A 147 9.98 0.72 -16.02
C GLY A 147 9.48 -0.08 -17.21
N SER A 148 8.28 -0.63 -17.11
CA SER A 148 7.56 -1.37 -18.16
C SER A 148 7.37 -0.60 -19.49
N THR A 149 7.75 0.65 -19.53
CA THR A 149 7.91 1.48 -20.72
C THR A 149 9.39 1.82 -20.82
N SER A 150 10.02 1.47 -21.89
CA SER A 150 11.43 1.61 -22.26
C SER A 150 12.07 3.02 -22.14
N LEU A 151 11.66 3.82 -21.19
CA LEU A 151 12.00 5.21 -20.99
C LEU A 151 12.64 5.36 -19.60
N GLY A 152 13.96 5.42 -19.60
CA GLY A 152 14.76 5.58 -18.39
C GLY A 152 14.68 6.99 -17.81
N GLY A 153 14.27 7.14 -16.56
CA GLY A 153 14.36 8.39 -15.79
C GLY A 153 15.43 8.30 -14.72
N GLN A 154 16.21 9.34 -14.55
CA GLN A 154 17.11 9.46 -13.38
C GLN A 154 16.30 9.75 -12.12
N ILE A 155 16.62 9.04 -11.03
CA ILE A 155 16.01 9.24 -9.73
C ILE A 155 16.97 10.05 -8.89
N ASP A 156 16.42 11.05 -8.20
CA ASP A 156 17.10 11.73 -7.12
C ASP A 156 16.79 11.02 -5.78
N ALA A 157 17.76 10.98 -4.88
CA ALA A 157 17.59 10.47 -3.52
C ALA A 157 16.41 11.13 -2.78
N GLN A 158 16.15 12.40 -3.04
CA GLN A 158 15.01 13.13 -2.50
C GLN A 158 13.67 12.51 -2.96
N TYR A 159 13.57 12.15 -4.24
CA TYR A 159 12.39 11.51 -4.80
C TYR A 159 12.13 10.14 -4.15
N PHE A 160 13.17 9.33 -3.98
CA PHE A 160 13.07 8.03 -3.31
C PHE A 160 12.50 8.17 -1.89
N VAL A 161 13.02 9.11 -1.09
CA VAL A 161 12.55 9.37 0.28
C VAL A 161 11.09 9.87 0.28
N ARG A 162 10.72 10.76 -0.64
CA ARG A 162 9.34 11.25 -0.77
C ARG A 162 8.38 10.11 -1.08
N MET A 163 8.72 9.24 -2.03
CA MET A 163 7.91 8.07 -2.38
C MET A 163 7.76 7.10 -1.23
N LEU A 164 8.81 6.84 -0.46
CA LEU A 164 8.74 6.00 0.73
C LEU A 164 7.78 6.57 1.77
N VAL A 165 7.86 7.88 2.06
CA VAL A 165 6.96 8.56 3.00
C VAL A 165 5.50 8.49 2.52
N VAL A 166 5.24 8.80 1.25
CA VAL A 166 3.89 8.75 0.67
C VAL A 166 3.35 7.32 0.73
N THR A 167 4.15 6.33 0.39
CA THR A 167 3.76 4.90 0.47
C THR A 167 3.31 4.52 1.87
N LEU A 168 4.10 4.84 2.90
CA LEU A 168 3.76 4.54 4.29
C LEU A 168 2.43 5.20 4.70
N LEU A 169 2.21 6.46 4.30
CA LEU A 169 0.97 7.19 4.61
C LEU A 169 -0.24 6.62 3.87
N VAL A 170 -0.09 6.22 2.60
CA VAL A 170 -1.17 5.59 1.83
C VAL A 170 -1.58 4.26 2.47
N TYR A 171 -0.64 3.40 2.84
CA TYR A 171 -0.96 2.15 3.50
C TYR A 171 -1.53 2.32 4.92
N LEU A 172 -1.14 3.40 5.61
CA LEU A 172 -1.78 3.82 6.86
C LEU A 172 -3.26 4.18 6.62
N SER A 173 -3.57 4.97 5.59
CA SER A 173 -4.94 5.37 5.26
C SER A 173 -5.78 4.19 4.76
N ILE A 174 -5.23 3.27 3.96
CA ILE A 174 -5.88 2.02 3.56
C ILE A 174 -6.24 1.18 4.80
N THR A 175 -5.34 1.08 5.77
CA THR A 175 -5.58 0.34 7.01
C THR A 175 -6.74 0.96 7.82
N ALA A 176 -6.72 2.29 7.99
CA ALA A 176 -7.79 3.01 8.71
C ALA A 176 -9.15 2.85 8.01
N PHE A 177 -9.18 3.02 6.69
CA PHE A 177 -10.34 2.82 5.85
C PHE A 177 -10.91 1.40 5.97
N THR A 178 -10.06 0.41 5.86
CA THR A 178 -10.44 -1.01 5.92
C THR A 178 -11.07 -1.36 7.27
N ILE A 179 -10.46 -0.93 8.38
CA ILE A 179 -10.97 -1.19 9.73
C ILE A 179 -12.28 -0.42 9.96
N PHE A 180 -12.41 0.80 9.45
CA PHE A 180 -13.66 1.55 9.48
C PHE A 180 -14.81 0.74 8.85
N PHE A 181 -14.64 0.26 7.61
CA PHE A 181 -15.67 -0.52 6.92
C PHE A 181 -15.93 -1.88 7.59
N ALA A 182 -14.89 -2.55 8.09
CA ALA A 182 -15.04 -3.79 8.85
C ALA A 182 -15.87 -3.59 10.13
N THR A 183 -15.71 -2.45 10.82
CA THR A 183 -16.53 -2.11 11.99
C THR A 183 -17.96 -1.68 11.60
N LEU A 184 -18.14 -1.10 10.42
CA LEU A 184 -19.44 -0.67 9.90
C LEU A 184 -20.29 -1.88 9.49
N PHE A 185 -19.78 -2.76 8.65
CA PHE A 185 -20.54 -3.88 8.10
C PHE A 185 -20.60 -5.10 9.04
N ARG A 186 -19.57 -5.40 9.80
CA ARG A 186 -19.44 -6.59 10.66
C ARG A 186 -19.72 -7.92 9.95
N ASN A 187 -19.74 -7.91 8.64
CA ASN A 187 -19.96 -9.08 7.79
C ASN A 187 -18.91 -9.07 6.69
N ILE A 188 -18.27 -10.21 6.46
CA ILE A 188 -17.20 -10.36 5.48
C ILE A 188 -17.73 -10.17 4.05
N GLY A 189 -18.92 -10.74 3.76
CA GLY A 189 -19.50 -10.76 2.41
C GLY A 189 -19.59 -9.39 1.73
N PRO A 190 -20.32 -8.42 2.27
CA PRO A 190 -20.44 -7.09 1.66
C PRO A 190 -19.20 -6.21 1.88
N CYS A 191 -18.43 -6.44 2.95
CA CYS A 191 -17.31 -5.59 3.31
C CYS A 191 -16.15 -5.71 2.32
N ILE A 192 -15.77 -6.94 1.94
CA ILE A 192 -14.64 -7.19 1.04
C ILE A 192 -14.85 -6.51 -0.33
N PRO A 193 -15.95 -6.75 -1.07
CA PRO A 193 -16.14 -6.14 -2.38
C PRO A 193 -16.14 -4.61 -2.31
N VAL A 194 -16.83 -4.03 -1.33
CA VAL A 194 -16.90 -2.57 -1.20
C VAL A 194 -15.51 -1.96 -1.00
N VAL A 195 -14.73 -2.51 -0.09
CA VAL A 195 -13.38 -1.96 0.20
C VAL A 195 -12.46 -2.13 -1.01
N ILE A 196 -12.46 -3.30 -1.66
CA ILE A 196 -11.61 -3.54 -2.84
C ILE A 196 -11.99 -2.58 -3.97
N VAL A 197 -13.28 -2.46 -4.29
CA VAL A 197 -13.75 -1.55 -5.35
C VAL A 197 -13.32 -0.13 -5.09
N VAL A 198 -13.52 0.39 -3.88
CA VAL A 198 -13.13 1.77 -3.55
C VAL A 198 -11.63 1.96 -3.64
N VAL A 199 -10.82 1.04 -3.10
CA VAL A 199 -9.35 1.11 -3.17
C VAL A 199 -8.88 1.11 -4.63
N MET A 200 -9.43 0.21 -5.46
CA MET A 200 -9.09 0.14 -6.89
C MET A 200 -9.57 1.37 -7.67
N MET A 201 -10.78 1.86 -7.38
CA MET A 201 -11.27 3.10 -8.01
C MET A 201 -10.36 4.31 -7.67
N CYS A 202 -9.93 4.46 -6.43
CA CYS A 202 -8.99 5.50 -6.04
C CYS A 202 -7.65 5.35 -6.78
N TYR A 203 -7.14 4.12 -6.88
CA TYR A 203 -5.89 3.86 -7.59
C TYR A 203 -6.00 4.20 -9.08
N PHE A 204 -7.00 3.67 -9.79
CA PHE A 204 -7.18 3.92 -11.23
C PHE A 204 -7.51 5.40 -11.51
N ALA A 205 -8.33 6.04 -10.68
CA ALA A 205 -8.61 7.47 -10.83
C ALA A 205 -7.33 8.32 -10.67
N GLY A 206 -6.46 7.97 -9.73
CA GLY A 206 -5.15 8.60 -9.58
C GLY A 206 -4.24 8.38 -10.79
N MET A 207 -4.22 7.16 -11.32
CA MET A 207 -3.45 6.82 -12.51
C MET A 207 -3.94 7.59 -13.76
N ILE A 208 -5.25 7.63 -13.98
CA ILE A 208 -5.85 8.40 -15.10
C ILE A 208 -5.52 9.88 -14.95
N ALA A 209 -5.66 10.45 -13.77
CA ALA A 209 -5.36 11.86 -13.53
C ALA A 209 -3.87 12.18 -13.76
N SER A 210 -2.96 11.28 -13.40
CA SER A 210 -1.53 11.46 -13.66
C SER A 210 -1.19 11.41 -15.16
N LEU A 211 -1.86 10.54 -15.91
CA LEU A 211 -1.70 10.45 -17.37
C LEU A 211 -2.26 11.69 -18.11
N MET A 212 -3.28 12.33 -17.52
CA MET A 212 -3.93 13.51 -18.12
C MET A 212 -3.31 14.85 -17.68
N LYS A 213 -2.23 14.82 -16.92
CA LYS A 213 -1.59 16.00 -16.30
C LYS A 213 -1.21 17.09 -17.33
N ASP A 214 -0.75 16.68 -18.50
CA ASP A 214 -0.30 17.59 -19.57
C ASP A 214 -1.35 17.77 -20.69
N THR A 215 -2.62 17.32 -20.48
CA THR A 215 -3.68 17.44 -21.46
C THR A 215 -4.45 18.75 -21.25
N GLU A 216 -4.52 19.58 -22.31
CA GLU A 216 -5.28 20.83 -22.26
C GLU A 216 -6.75 20.60 -21.86
N GLY A 217 -7.26 21.42 -20.96
CA GLY A 217 -8.64 21.34 -20.46
C GLY A 217 -8.89 20.33 -19.31
N MET A 218 -7.89 19.51 -18.96
CA MET A 218 -8.02 18.55 -17.86
C MET A 218 -7.44 19.03 -16.53
N GLU A 219 -6.93 20.26 -16.46
CA GLU A 219 -6.30 20.83 -15.27
C GLU A 219 -7.18 20.80 -14.03
N ILE A 220 -8.49 21.06 -14.18
CA ILE A 220 -9.45 21.04 -13.07
C ILE A 220 -9.58 19.62 -12.51
N PHE A 221 -9.71 18.61 -13.37
CA PHE A 221 -9.82 17.22 -12.95
C PHE A 221 -8.55 16.74 -12.24
N VAL A 222 -7.39 17.04 -12.79
CA VAL A 222 -6.08 16.70 -12.21
C VAL A 222 -5.92 17.35 -10.83
N ASN A 223 -6.26 18.65 -10.70
CA ASN A 223 -6.20 19.35 -9.41
C ASN A 223 -7.17 18.75 -8.40
N ILE A 224 -8.39 18.41 -8.78
CA ILE A 224 -9.35 17.74 -7.90
C ILE A 224 -8.77 16.41 -7.42
N MET A 225 -8.25 15.58 -8.32
CA MET A 225 -7.65 14.30 -7.97
C MET A 225 -6.42 14.45 -7.07
N LYS A 226 -5.57 15.43 -7.32
CA LYS A 226 -4.40 15.74 -6.49
C LYS A 226 -4.76 16.04 -5.03
N TYR A 227 -5.86 16.77 -4.79
CA TYR A 227 -6.26 17.19 -3.45
C TYR A 227 -7.30 16.28 -2.78
N ILE A 228 -7.98 15.42 -3.53
CA ILE A 228 -9.01 14.52 -2.96
C ILE A 228 -8.53 13.07 -2.91
N ASN A 229 -7.75 12.60 -3.88
CA ASN A 229 -7.39 11.19 -3.97
C ASN A 229 -6.15 10.88 -3.11
N PRO A 230 -6.25 10.03 -2.07
CA PRO A 230 -5.12 9.68 -1.21
C PRO A 230 -4.01 8.92 -1.95
N MET A 231 -4.32 8.28 -3.08
CA MET A 231 -3.36 7.49 -3.87
C MET A 231 -2.72 8.26 -5.02
N TYR A 232 -3.14 9.52 -5.26
CA TYR A 232 -2.60 10.32 -6.36
C TYR A 232 -1.07 10.43 -6.31
N GLY A 233 -0.49 10.66 -5.14
CA GLY A 233 0.95 10.80 -4.98
C GLY A 233 1.77 9.55 -5.31
N LEU A 234 1.18 8.34 -5.23
CA LEU A 234 1.84 7.11 -5.70
C LEU A 234 1.85 6.99 -7.23
N ASN A 235 0.91 7.65 -7.89
CA ASN A 235 0.75 7.61 -9.34
C ASN A 235 1.39 8.81 -10.06
N ASP A 236 1.68 9.91 -9.33
CA ASP A 236 2.31 11.13 -9.90
C ASP A 236 3.78 10.89 -10.30
N ALA A 237 4.36 9.80 -9.83
CA ALA A 237 5.62 9.22 -10.31
C ALA A 237 5.46 8.63 -11.72
N SER A 238 4.61 9.22 -12.54
CA SER A 238 4.12 8.58 -13.72
C SER A 238 5.12 8.55 -14.86
N ILE A 239 4.91 7.54 -15.64
CA ILE A 239 5.32 7.22 -16.99
C ILE A 239 5.67 8.46 -17.87
N LEU A 240 5.00 9.60 -17.68
CA LEU A 240 5.21 10.82 -18.46
C LEU A 240 6.41 11.67 -17.98
N ASP A 241 6.72 11.68 -16.69
CA ASP A 241 7.92 12.33 -16.17
C ASP A 241 9.18 11.50 -16.46
N SER A 242 9.02 10.17 -16.57
CA SER A 242 10.10 9.33 -17.12
C SER A 242 10.37 9.59 -18.61
N LEU A 243 9.38 10.05 -19.39
CA LEU A 243 9.58 10.52 -20.77
C LEU A 243 10.43 11.81 -20.84
N LYS A 244 10.42 12.61 -19.81
CA LYS A 244 11.21 13.86 -19.69
C LYS A 244 12.61 13.64 -19.12
N GLY A 245 12.97 12.39 -18.76
CA GLY A 245 14.31 12.03 -18.29
C GLY A 245 14.60 12.34 -16.82
N THR A 246 13.64 12.88 -16.07
CA THR A 246 13.79 13.16 -14.64
C THR A 246 12.52 12.79 -13.88
N LEU A 247 12.65 11.87 -12.93
CA LEU A 247 11.57 11.52 -12.01
C LEU A 247 11.63 12.48 -10.81
N ALA A 248 10.75 13.46 -10.78
CA ALA A 248 10.65 14.40 -9.69
C ALA A 248 9.20 14.54 -9.22
N MET A 249 8.98 14.34 -7.93
CA MET A 249 7.71 14.69 -7.30
C MET A 249 7.73 16.17 -6.93
N SER A 250 6.77 16.95 -7.44
CA SER A 250 6.65 18.36 -7.08
C SER A 250 6.37 18.54 -5.58
N ASP A 251 6.88 19.58 -4.97
CA ASP A 251 6.64 19.88 -3.55
C ASP A 251 5.14 19.99 -3.24
N SER A 252 4.38 20.58 -4.16
CA SER A 252 2.92 20.71 -4.03
C SER A 252 2.21 19.35 -4.03
N THR A 253 2.64 18.39 -4.82
CA THR A 253 2.08 17.02 -4.82
C THR A 253 2.47 16.27 -3.57
N PHE A 254 3.71 16.40 -3.12
CA PHE A 254 4.18 15.76 -1.89
C PHE A 254 3.39 16.25 -0.67
N ILE A 255 3.25 17.58 -0.50
CA ILE A 255 2.49 18.19 0.60
C ILE A 255 1.00 17.80 0.52
N ALA A 256 0.39 17.85 -0.67
CA ALA A 256 -0.99 17.44 -0.87
C ALA A 256 -1.21 15.96 -0.48
N SER A 257 -0.28 15.07 -0.85
CA SER A 257 -0.35 13.65 -0.50
C SER A 257 -0.27 13.42 1.01
N ILE A 258 0.60 14.14 1.71
CA ILE A 258 0.71 14.07 3.18
C ILE A 258 -0.62 14.52 3.82
N ILE A 259 -1.11 15.71 3.45
CA ILE A 259 -2.34 16.27 4.00
C ILE A 259 -3.52 15.33 3.77
N ASN A 260 -3.70 14.86 2.53
CA ASN A 260 -4.78 13.96 2.18
C ASN A 260 -4.75 12.69 3.02
N ASN A 261 -3.63 12.00 3.05
CA ASN A 261 -3.53 10.75 3.79
C ASN A 261 -3.70 10.93 5.30
N CYS A 262 -3.22 12.03 5.88
CA CYS A 262 -3.46 12.37 7.28
C CYS A 262 -4.95 12.65 7.54
N VAL A 263 -5.62 13.40 6.67
CA VAL A 263 -7.05 13.69 6.78
C VAL A 263 -7.87 12.40 6.66
N TYR A 264 -7.65 11.59 5.63
CA TYR A 264 -8.35 10.31 5.44
C TYR A 264 -8.15 9.37 6.63
N THR A 265 -6.91 9.20 7.08
CA THR A 265 -6.61 8.37 8.25
C THR A 265 -7.39 8.87 9.48
N THR A 266 -7.37 10.17 9.74
CA THR A 266 -8.04 10.77 10.90
C THR A 266 -9.56 10.62 10.81
N VAL A 267 -10.15 10.90 9.64
CA VAL A 267 -11.60 10.80 9.43
C VAL A 267 -12.09 9.36 9.61
N PHE A 268 -11.43 8.39 9.00
CA PHE A 268 -11.84 6.99 9.10
C PHE A 268 -11.55 6.41 10.49
N LEU A 269 -10.48 6.81 11.15
CA LEU A 269 -10.16 6.37 12.50
C LEU A 269 -11.17 6.92 13.51
N ILE A 270 -11.50 8.21 13.44
CA ILE A 270 -12.50 8.83 14.31
C ILE A 270 -13.90 8.29 13.99
N GLY A 271 -14.26 8.23 12.71
CA GLY A 271 -15.56 7.70 12.28
C GLY A 271 -15.77 6.25 12.74
N GLY A 272 -14.78 5.39 12.55
CA GLY A 272 -14.82 4.00 13.01
C GLY A 272 -14.90 3.88 14.53
N TRP A 273 -14.15 4.69 15.27
CA TRP A 273 -14.24 4.75 16.72
C TRP A 273 -15.63 5.20 17.21
N LEU A 274 -16.23 6.22 16.60
CA LEU A 274 -17.58 6.69 16.96
C LEU A 274 -18.64 5.62 16.72
N ILE A 275 -18.58 4.92 15.58
CA ILE A 275 -19.48 3.81 15.27
C ILE A 275 -19.29 2.68 16.27
N PHE A 276 -18.04 2.29 16.54
CA PHE A 276 -17.71 1.23 17.47
C PHE A 276 -18.19 1.53 18.92
N ARG A 277 -18.06 2.80 19.34
CA ARG A 277 -18.48 3.24 20.69
C ARG A 277 -19.99 3.19 20.87
N LYS A 278 -20.76 3.65 19.84
CA LYS A 278 -22.22 3.75 19.90
C LYS A 278 -22.94 2.41 19.74
N ARG A 279 -22.34 1.48 19.03
CA ARG A 279 -22.98 0.18 18.77
C ARG A 279 -22.85 -0.77 19.94
N ASP A 280 -23.96 -1.47 20.20
CA ASP A 280 -23.95 -2.58 21.16
C ASP A 280 -23.20 -3.78 20.57
N VAL A 281 -22.35 -4.35 21.39
CA VAL A 281 -21.62 -5.59 21.08
C VAL A 281 -22.42 -6.71 21.72
N LYS A 282 -23.37 -7.26 20.91
CA LYS A 282 -24.17 -8.43 21.31
C LYS A 282 -23.32 -9.68 21.29
#